data_9d7577d61f1eecf8e997dfe5d17e1e99
#
_entry.id   9d7577d61f1eecf8e997dfe5d17e1e99
#
_cell.length_a   1.000
_cell.length_b   1.000
_cell.length_c   1.000
_cell.angle_alpha   90.00
_cell.angle_beta   90.00
_cell.angle_gamma   90.00
#
_symmetry.space_group_name_H-M   'P 1'
#
loop_
_entity.id
_entity.type
_entity.pdbx_description
1 polymer ?
#
loop_
_entity_poly.entity_id
_entity_poly.type
_entity_poly.pdbx_seq_one_letter_code
_entity_poly.pdbx_strand_id
1 'polypeptide(L)'
;MTNFVYFISTTYLKDNTPLNENVDDKLLKSAIKEAQEIYIRDVIGSGIYNELQTQAYANTLTALNVTLLDSYIAPCLKYYTLTEAMLPMTFKLMNKSGASRESDNARAVSVEEMTMIEGRYRDKAEYYANRLRDYLRTNTNDYPLFLNPGNTIDTIRPKNTAFVGGIYLPTSQDCFWNYDFPNEDK
;
A
#
# COMPACT_ATOMS: atom_id res chain seq x y z
N MET A 1 -16.30 11.19 15.27
CA MET A 1 -15.12 10.31 15.24
C MET A 1 -15.41 9.21 14.25
N THR A 2 -14.73 9.18 13.13
CA THR A 2 -14.83 8.07 12.17
C THR A 2 -14.21 6.84 12.83
N ASN A 3 -15.02 5.81 13.07
CA ASN A 3 -14.51 4.55 13.60
C ASN A 3 -13.61 3.90 12.56
N PHE A 4 -12.35 3.67 12.90
CA PHE A 4 -11.37 3.03 12.04
C PHE A 4 -11.70 1.54 11.84
N VAL A 5 -11.77 1.09 10.60
CA VAL A 5 -11.98 -0.32 10.25
C VAL A 5 -10.70 -0.91 9.68
N TYR A 6 -10.26 -2.04 10.24
CA TYR A 6 -9.13 -2.79 9.72
C TYR A 6 -9.54 -3.57 8.46
N PHE A 7 -8.77 -3.46 7.38
CA PHE A 7 -9.03 -4.19 6.13
C PHE A 7 -8.58 -5.66 6.20
N ILE A 8 -7.68 -6.00 7.12
CA ILE A 8 -7.33 -7.39 7.43
C ILE A 8 -7.40 -7.62 8.94
N SER A 9 -7.67 -8.87 9.34
CA SER A 9 -7.64 -9.27 10.75
C SER A 9 -6.26 -9.77 11.17
N THR A 10 -6.00 -9.79 12.48
CA THR A 10 -4.78 -10.42 13.04
C THR A 10 -4.74 -11.91 12.74
N THR A 11 -5.89 -12.58 12.75
CA THR A 11 -6.03 -13.99 12.37
C THR A 11 -5.61 -14.20 10.91
N TYR A 12 -6.16 -13.40 9.98
CA TYR A 12 -5.76 -13.46 8.57
C TYR A 12 -4.24 -13.32 8.39
N LEU A 13 -3.63 -12.38 9.14
CA LEU A 13 -2.19 -12.15 9.07
C LEU A 13 -1.41 -13.38 9.55
N LYS A 14 -1.79 -13.97 10.69
CA LYS A 14 -1.15 -15.17 11.25
C LYS A 14 -1.29 -16.37 10.32
N ASP A 15 -2.46 -16.59 9.74
CA ASP A 15 -2.74 -17.73 8.85
C ASP A 15 -2.01 -17.62 7.49
N ASN A 16 -1.78 -16.40 7.01
CA ASN A 16 -1.23 -16.16 5.67
C ASN A 16 0.22 -15.67 5.65
N THR A 17 0.91 -15.69 6.79
CA THR A 17 2.31 -15.27 6.92
C THR A 17 3.08 -16.20 7.86
N PRO A 18 4.42 -16.18 7.85
CA PRO A 18 5.24 -16.98 8.76
C PRO A 18 5.21 -16.52 10.24
N LEU A 19 4.24 -15.70 10.62
CA LEU A 19 4.09 -15.26 12.01
C LEU A 19 3.61 -16.40 12.90
N ASN A 20 4.20 -16.47 14.10
CA ASN A 20 3.75 -17.44 15.11
C ASN A 20 2.41 -16.98 15.71
N GLU A 21 1.54 -17.93 16.03
CA GLU A 21 0.24 -17.67 16.67
C GLU A 21 0.35 -16.89 17.99
N ASN A 22 1.47 -17.05 18.71
CA ASN A 22 1.72 -16.41 20.01
C ASN A 22 2.11 -14.93 19.92
N VAL A 23 2.18 -14.34 18.71
CA VAL A 23 2.47 -12.91 18.58
C VAL A 23 1.29 -12.09 19.10
N ASP A 24 1.61 -11.08 19.90
CA ASP A 24 0.62 -10.21 20.54
C ASP A 24 -0.25 -9.46 19.51
N ASP A 25 -1.55 -9.68 19.57
CA ASP A 25 -2.52 -9.04 18.67
C ASP A 25 -2.53 -7.52 18.79
N LYS A 26 -2.19 -6.97 19.97
CA LYS A 26 -2.09 -5.50 20.15
C LYS A 26 -0.98 -4.90 19.27
N LEU A 27 0.16 -5.58 19.22
CA LEU A 27 1.27 -5.18 18.38
C LEU A 27 0.89 -5.26 16.89
N LEU A 28 0.27 -6.39 16.48
CA LEU A 28 -0.17 -6.59 15.11
C LEU A 28 -1.22 -5.57 14.67
N LYS A 29 -2.19 -5.23 15.54
CA LYS A 29 -3.20 -4.19 15.25
C LYS A 29 -2.57 -2.82 15.02
N SER A 30 -1.54 -2.45 15.79
CA SER A 30 -0.80 -1.19 15.55
C SER A 30 -0.13 -1.20 14.18
N ALA A 31 0.61 -2.28 13.87
CA ALA A 31 1.29 -2.41 12.59
C ALA A 31 0.32 -2.46 11.40
N ILE A 32 -0.83 -3.15 11.53
CA ILE A 32 -1.88 -3.15 10.48
C ILE A 32 -2.40 -1.74 10.25
N LYS A 33 -2.68 -1.00 11.35
CA LYS A 33 -3.19 0.37 11.23
C LYS A 33 -2.20 1.28 10.52
N GLU A 34 -0.94 1.25 10.94
CA GLU A 34 0.14 2.05 10.35
C GLU A 34 0.32 1.71 8.87
N ALA A 35 0.42 0.42 8.54
CA ALA A 35 0.54 -0.04 7.16
C ALA A 35 -0.65 0.37 6.29
N GLN A 36 -1.86 0.31 6.83
CA GLN A 36 -3.09 0.68 6.13
C GLN A 36 -3.16 2.19 5.86
N GLU A 37 -2.81 3.02 6.85
CA GLU A 37 -2.88 4.48 6.71
C GLU A 37 -1.73 5.05 5.87
N ILE A 38 -0.52 4.51 6.02
CA ILE A 38 0.67 5.04 5.35
C ILE A 38 0.76 4.53 3.90
N TYR A 39 0.68 3.20 3.69
CA TYR A 39 0.96 2.63 2.37
C TYR A 39 -0.30 2.42 1.54
N ILE A 40 -1.35 1.80 2.10
CA ILE A 40 -2.54 1.49 1.32
C ILE A 40 -3.26 2.76 0.90
N ARG A 41 -3.45 3.71 1.83
CA ARG A 41 -4.08 4.99 1.52
C ARG A 41 -3.33 5.78 0.43
N ASP A 42 -2.00 5.68 0.41
CA ASP A 42 -1.16 6.30 -0.62
C ASP A 42 -1.28 5.60 -2.00
N VAL A 43 -1.49 4.28 -2.01
CA VAL A 43 -1.64 3.50 -3.23
C VAL A 43 -3.00 3.70 -3.90
N ILE A 44 -4.10 3.65 -3.12
CA ILE A 44 -5.47 3.71 -3.66
C ILE A 44 -6.07 5.11 -3.65
N GLY A 45 -5.45 6.05 -2.94
CA GLY A 45 -5.96 7.40 -2.73
C GLY A 45 -7.05 7.48 -1.67
N SER A 46 -7.24 8.69 -1.13
CA SER A 46 -8.21 8.91 -0.05
C SER A 46 -9.66 8.70 -0.48
N GLY A 47 -10.00 8.87 -1.75
CA GLY A 47 -11.36 8.66 -2.27
C GLY A 47 -11.83 7.23 -2.06
N ILE A 48 -11.13 6.26 -2.64
CA ILE A 48 -11.44 4.83 -2.47
C ILE A 48 -11.26 4.40 -1.01
N TYR A 49 -10.21 4.88 -0.35
CA TYR A 49 -9.93 4.52 1.04
C TYR A 49 -11.11 4.87 1.96
N ASN A 50 -11.62 6.09 1.86
CA ASN A 50 -12.75 6.56 2.69
C ASN A 50 -14.06 5.84 2.34
N GLU A 51 -14.28 5.54 1.07
CA GLU A 51 -15.42 4.73 0.63
C GLU A 51 -15.38 3.33 1.27
N LEU A 52 -14.24 2.64 1.17
CA LEU A 52 -14.06 1.32 1.77
C LEU A 52 -14.24 1.34 3.29
N GLN A 53 -13.68 2.34 3.98
CA GLN A 53 -13.87 2.52 5.43
C GLN A 53 -15.35 2.69 5.79
N THR A 54 -16.08 3.51 5.03
CA THR A 54 -17.50 3.79 5.27
C THR A 54 -18.36 2.56 5.01
N GLN A 55 -18.15 1.88 3.89
CA GLN A 55 -18.90 0.68 3.52
C GLN A 55 -18.60 -0.49 4.46
N ALA A 56 -17.33 -0.69 4.84
CA ALA A 56 -16.95 -1.74 5.78
C ALA A 56 -17.54 -1.49 7.18
N TYR A 57 -17.54 -0.24 7.65
CA TYR A 57 -18.18 0.12 8.92
C TYR A 57 -19.70 -0.13 8.91
N ALA A 58 -20.35 0.19 7.81
CA ALA A 58 -21.80 -0.01 7.63
C ALA A 58 -22.20 -1.45 7.25
N ASN A 59 -21.23 -2.36 7.04
CA ASN A 59 -21.44 -3.70 6.48
C ASN A 59 -22.20 -3.69 5.13
N THR A 60 -21.91 -2.70 4.28
CA THR A 60 -22.54 -2.50 2.97
C THR A 60 -21.56 -2.59 1.81
N LEU A 61 -20.49 -3.38 1.98
CA LEU A 61 -19.49 -3.58 0.94
C LEU A 61 -20.12 -4.13 -0.34
N THR A 62 -19.83 -3.47 -1.46
CA THR A 62 -20.25 -3.96 -2.78
C THR A 62 -19.40 -5.15 -3.18
N ALA A 63 -19.90 -6.00 -4.10
CA ALA A 63 -19.14 -7.15 -4.61
C ALA A 63 -17.80 -6.73 -5.25
N LEU A 64 -17.76 -5.58 -5.91
CA LEU A 64 -16.53 -4.99 -6.48
C LEU A 64 -15.54 -4.64 -5.36
N ASN A 65 -15.99 -3.99 -4.29
CA ASN A 65 -15.15 -3.59 -3.17
C ASN A 65 -14.70 -4.78 -2.32
N VAL A 66 -15.49 -5.86 -2.22
CA VAL A 66 -15.06 -7.12 -1.62
C VAL A 66 -13.91 -7.73 -2.46
N THR A 67 -14.07 -7.79 -3.78
CA THR A 67 -13.01 -8.29 -4.68
C THR A 67 -11.73 -7.45 -4.56
N LEU A 68 -11.85 -6.13 -4.49
CA LEU A 68 -10.72 -5.22 -4.30
C LEU A 68 -10.00 -5.48 -2.98
N LEU A 69 -10.76 -5.62 -1.89
CA LEU A 69 -10.19 -5.89 -0.56
C LEU A 69 -9.48 -7.25 -0.51
N ASP A 70 -10.16 -8.32 -0.90
CA ASP A 70 -9.64 -9.69 -0.72
C ASP A 70 -8.52 -10.05 -1.68
N SER A 71 -8.66 -9.66 -2.96
CA SER A 71 -7.75 -10.10 -4.02
C SER A 71 -6.55 -9.18 -4.24
N TYR A 72 -6.66 -7.89 -3.87
CA TYR A 72 -5.65 -6.89 -4.18
C TYR A 72 -5.12 -6.17 -2.94
N ILE A 73 -5.99 -5.67 -2.04
CA ILE A 73 -5.55 -4.92 -0.86
C ILE A 73 -4.97 -5.85 0.20
N ALA A 74 -5.65 -6.95 0.54
CA ALA A 74 -5.20 -7.83 1.61
C ALA A 74 -3.81 -8.45 1.35
N PRO A 75 -3.47 -8.95 0.12
CA PRO A 75 -2.12 -9.40 -0.18
C PRO A 75 -1.04 -8.33 -0.08
N CYS A 76 -1.36 -7.09 -0.43
CA CYS A 76 -0.47 -5.94 -0.31
C CYS A 76 -0.27 -5.55 1.15
N LEU A 77 -1.37 -5.35 1.87
CA LEU A 77 -1.38 -4.89 3.26
C LEU A 77 -0.66 -5.86 4.19
N LYS A 78 -0.80 -7.19 4.00
CA LYS A 78 -0.11 -8.17 4.85
C LYS A 78 1.41 -8.01 4.83
N TYR A 79 2.02 -7.74 3.67
CA TYR A 79 3.47 -7.58 3.57
C TYR A 79 3.95 -6.23 4.11
N TYR A 80 3.22 -5.13 3.89
CA TYR A 80 3.52 -3.87 4.56
C TYR A 80 3.37 -3.98 6.07
N THR A 81 2.35 -4.71 6.56
CA THR A 81 2.20 -4.97 7.99
C THR A 81 3.38 -5.74 8.58
N LEU A 82 3.93 -6.73 7.84
CA LEU A 82 5.12 -7.45 8.28
C LEU A 82 6.33 -6.52 8.39
N THR A 83 6.51 -5.62 7.42
CA THR A 83 7.59 -4.62 7.45
C THR A 83 7.48 -3.74 8.70
N GLU A 84 6.29 -3.22 9.00
CA GLU A 84 6.06 -2.39 10.19
C GLU A 84 6.14 -3.17 11.51
N ALA A 85 5.73 -4.44 11.51
CA ALA A 85 5.76 -5.28 12.71
C ALA A 85 7.18 -5.72 13.11
N MET A 86 8.13 -5.77 12.20
CA MET A 86 9.48 -6.31 12.46
C MET A 86 10.21 -5.54 13.55
N LEU A 87 10.19 -4.20 13.50
CA LEU A 87 10.89 -3.36 14.47
C LEU A 87 10.36 -3.58 15.89
N PRO A 88 9.05 -3.44 16.18
CA PRO A 88 8.51 -3.64 17.52
C PRO A 88 8.51 -5.12 17.97
N MET A 89 8.63 -6.08 17.05
CA MET A 89 8.84 -7.49 17.40
C MET A 89 10.26 -7.77 17.89
N THR A 90 11.25 -7.09 17.33
CA THR A 90 12.67 -7.27 17.68
C THR A 90 13.06 -6.43 18.89
N PHE A 91 12.58 -5.20 18.97
CA PHE A 91 12.90 -4.28 20.05
C PHE A 91 11.67 -4.02 20.93
N LYS A 92 11.86 -4.03 22.24
CA LYS A 92 10.82 -3.67 23.21
C LYS A 92 11.13 -2.29 23.76
N LEU A 93 10.25 -1.32 23.49
CA LEU A 93 10.34 0.01 24.10
C LEU A 93 9.82 -0.07 25.53
N MET A 94 10.67 0.18 26.50
CA MET A 94 10.34 0.23 27.94
C MET A 94 10.58 1.64 28.48
N ASN A 95 9.90 2.00 29.57
CA ASN A 95 10.02 3.32 30.20
C ASN A 95 11.43 3.71 30.66
N LYS A 96 12.37 2.76 30.77
CA LYS A 96 13.73 3.01 31.25
C LYS A 96 14.83 2.77 30.23
N SER A 97 14.60 1.98 29.20
CA SER A 97 15.56 1.73 28.10
C SER A 97 14.91 0.89 27.01
N GLY A 98 15.39 1.00 25.77
CA GLY A 98 15.12 0.01 24.73
C GLY A 98 15.89 -1.27 25.04
N ALA A 99 15.24 -2.43 25.02
CA ALA A 99 15.88 -3.73 25.16
C ALA A 99 15.62 -4.60 23.95
N SER A 100 16.65 -5.30 23.47
CA SER A 100 16.47 -6.37 22.49
C SER A 100 15.86 -7.59 23.18
N ARG A 101 15.04 -8.35 22.46
CA ARG A 101 14.52 -9.62 22.97
C ARG A 101 15.59 -10.68 22.80
N GLU A 102 16.24 -11.06 23.87
CA GLU A 102 17.08 -12.25 23.92
C GLU A 102 16.32 -13.38 24.66
N SER A 103 16.37 -14.57 24.13
CA SER A 103 15.97 -15.79 24.85
C SER A 103 17.23 -16.63 25.09
N ASP A 104 17.29 -17.34 26.20
CA ASP A 104 18.45 -18.14 26.62
C ASP A 104 18.92 -19.17 25.58
N ASN A 105 18.14 -19.46 24.56
CA ASN A 105 18.42 -20.44 23.52
C ASN A 105 18.35 -19.91 22.08
N ALA A 106 18.21 -18.59 21.86
CA ALA A 106 18.15 -18.02 20.52
C ALA A 106 19.12 -16.83 20.39
N ARG A 107 19.99 -16.89 19.39
CA ARG A 107 20.84 -15.75 19.01
C ARG A 107 19.97 -14.59 18.59
N ALA A 108 20.23 -13.40 19.11
CA ALA A 108 19.61 -12.19 18.63
C ALA A 108 19.91 -11.98 17.12
N VAL A 109 18.89 -11.70 16.35
CA VAL A 109 19.02 -11.39 14.92
C VAL A 109 19.88 -10.12 14.77
N SER A 110 20.88 -10.14 13.90
CA SER A 110 21.68 -8.95 13.64
C SER A 110 20.87 -7.88 12.92
N VAL A 111 21.27 -6.62 13.05
CA VAL A 111 20.59 -5.49 12.37
C VAL A 111 20.63 -5.70 10.85
N GLU A 112 21.74 -6.25 10.33
CA GLU A 112 21.91 -6.52 8.89
C GLU A 112 20.94 -7.61 8.42
N GLU A 113 20.80 -8.72 9.17
CA GLU A 113 19.85 -9.78 8.87
C GLU A 113 18.42 -9.26 8.90
N MET A 114 18.08 -8.42 9.88
CA MET A 114 16.75 -7.80 9.98
C MET A 114 16.46 -6.89 8.80
N THR A 115 17.42 -6.02 8.41
CA THR A 115 17.27 -5.13 7.26
C THR A 115 17.09 -5.90 5.96
N MET A 116 17.80 -7.03 5.79
CA MET A 116 17.66 -7.90 4.62
C MET A 116 16.29 -8.54 4.55
N ILE A 117 15.73 -9.01 5.67
CA ILE A 117 14.40 -9.61 5.72
C ILE A 117 13.31 -8.54 5.48
N GLU A 118 13.46 -7.37 6.11
CA GLU A 118 12.58 -6.22 5.89
C GLU A 118 12.55 -5.82 4.41
N GLY A 119 13.72 -5.70 3.77
CA GLY A 119 13.83 -5.42 2.34
C GLY A 119 13.05 -6.41 1.48
N ARG A 120 13.15 -7.71 1.75
CA ARG A 120 12.40 -8.74 1.03
C ARG A 120 10.88 -8.62 1.21
N TYR A 121 10.39 -8.26 2.40
CA TYR A 121 8.97 -8.04 2.61
C TYR A 121 8.49 -6.76 1.93
N ARG A 122 9.30 -5.71 1.93
CA ARG A 122 9.04 -4.46 1.21
C ARG A 122 8.95 -4.69 -0.30
N ASP A 123 9.88 -5.42 -0.90
CA ASP A 123 9.85 -5.77 -2.32
C ASP A 123 8.56 -6.52 -2.70
N LYS A 124 8.13 -7.47 -1.86
CA LYS A 124 6.87 -8.18 -2.07
C LYS A 124 5.67 -7.25 -1.94
N ALA A 125 5.68 -6.36 -0.95
CA ALA A 125 4.62 -5.38 -0.75
C ALA A 125 4.50 -4.45 -1.95
N GLU A 126 5.63 -3.95 -2.48
CA GLU A 126 5.67 -3.09 -3.66
C GLU A 126 5.18 -3.81 -4.92
N TYR A 127 5.51 -5.09 -5.11
CA TYR A 127 4.97 -5.90 -6.19
C TYR A 127 3.43 -5.94 -6.14
N TYR A 128 2.84 -6.23 -4.97
CA TYR A 128 1.39 -6.24 -4.82
C TYR A 128 0.77 -4.84 -4.90
N ALA A 129 1.46 -3.80 -4.45
CA ALA A 129 1.03 -2.41 -4.61
C ALA A 129 0.96 -2.00 -6.09
N ASN A 130 1.94 -2.38 -6.89
CA ASN A 130 1.93 -2.14 -8.34
C ASN A 130 0.78 -2.91 -9.01
N ARG A 131 0.58 -4.17 -8.67
CA ARG A 131 -0.55 -4.97 -9.16
C ARG A 131 -1.90 -4.34 -8.81
N LEU A 132 -2.05 -3.81 -7.59
CA LEU A 132 -3.24 -3.09 -7.14
C LEU A 132 -3.48 -1.81 -7.97
N ARG A 133 -2.41 -1.01 -8.20
CA ARG A 133 -2.50 0.19 -9.04
C ARG A 133 -2.92 -0.13 -10.48
N ASP A 134 -2.32 -1.17 -11.06
CA ASP A 134 -2.63 -1.58 -12.44
C ASP A 134 -4.08 -2.06 -12.56
N TYR A 135 -4.56 -2.80 -11.58
CA TYR A 135 -5.97 -3.20 -11.51
C TYR A 135 -6.90 -1.98 -11.48
N LEU A 136 -6.64 -1.02 -10.61
CA LEU A 136 -7.47 0.19 -10.50
C LEU A 136 -7.40 1.07 -11.76
N ARG A 137 -6.24 1.14 -12.42
CA ARG A 137 -6.08 1.85 -13.70
C ARG A 137 -6.85 1.20 -14.83
N THR A 138 -6.88 -0.11 -14.87
CA THR A 138 -7.61 -0.87 -15.90
C THR A 138 -9.13 -0.77 -15.69
N ASN A 139 -9.58 -0.67 -14.43
CA ASN A 139 -11.00 -0.68 -14.06
C ASN A 139 -11.47 0.69 -13.55
N THR A 140 -11.04 1.78 -14.18
CA THR A 140 -11.38 3.14 -13.74
C THR A 140 -12.87 3.47 -13.80
N ASN A 141 -13.62 2.79 -14.66
CA ASN A 141 -15.08 2.94 -14.75
C ASN A 141 -15.78 2.41 -13.49
N ASP A 142 -15.25 1.34 -12.91
CA ASP A 142 -15.78 0.72 -11.69
C ASP A 142 -15.29 1.46 -10.42
N TYR A 143 -14.14 2.14 -10.52
CA TYR A 143 -13.51 2.87 -9.43
C TYR A 143 -13.22 4.34 -9.79
N PRO A 144 -14.25 5.15 -10.04
CA PRO A 144 -14.07 6.55 -10.47
C PRO A 144 -13.35 7.42 -9.43
N LEU A 145 -13.43 7.08 -8.15
CA LEU A 145 -12.74 7.77 -7.06
C LEU A 145 -11.23 7.57 -7.07
N PHE A 146 -10.71 6.63 -7.87
CA PHE A 146 -9.27 6.48 -8.06
C PHE A 146 -8.65 7.67 -8.79
N LEU A 147 -9.30 8.15 -9.84
CA LEU A 147 -8.85 9.32 -10.61
C LEU A 147 -9.31 10.64 -9.97
N ASN A 148 -10.50 10.64 -9.36
CA ASN A 148 -11.13 11.82 -8.77
C ASN A 148 -11.44 11.62 -7.29
N PRO A 149 -10.43 11.64 -6.40
CA PRO A 149 -10.60 11.32 -4.97
C PRO A 149 -11.36 12.41 -4.18
N GLY A 150 -11.85 13.46 -4.84
CA GLY A 150 -12.47 14.61 -4.19
C GLY A 150 -11.48 15.75 -3.93
N ASN A 151 -11.99 16.83 -3.35
CA ASN A 151 -11.21 18.06 -3.06
C ASN A 151 -11.36 18.45 -1.59
N THR A 152 -11.03 17.55 -0.66
CA THR A 152 -10.93 17.88 0.76
C THR A 152 -9.50 18.29 1.13
N ILE A 153 -9.33 18.97 2.27
CA ILE A 153 -8.02 19.45 2.76
C ILE A 153 -7.03 18.30 2.91
N ASP A 154 -7.51 17.09 3.26
CA ASP A 154 -6.70 15.88 3.45
C ASP A 154 -6.85 14.89 2.27
N THR A 155 -6.88 15.41 1.05
CA THR A 155 -7.00 14.56 -0.13
C THR A 155 -5.63 14.06 -0.57
N ILE A 156 -5.41 12.76 -0.42
CA ILE A 156 -4.27 12.04 -0.97
C ILE A 156 -4.67 11.48 -2.34
N ARG A 157 -3.94 11.90 -3.38
CA ARG A 157 -4.09 11.33 -4.71
C ARG A 157 -3.19 10.12 -4.86
N PRO A 158 -3.64 9.06 -5.55
CA PRO A 158 -2.77 7.91 -5.82
C PRO A 158 -1.46 8.34 -6.45
N LYS A 159 -0.34 7.85 -5.95
CA LYS A 159 0.96 8.15 -6.54
C LYS A 159 1.00 7.68 -7.98
N ASN A 160 1.27 8.60 -8.89
CA ASN A 160 1.56 8.27 -10.26
C ASN A 160 3.05 7.90 -10.38
N THR A 161 3.33 6.65 -10.73
CA THR A 161 4.71 6.17 -10.96
C THR A 161 5.25 6.58 -12.34
N ALA A 162 4.44 7.26 -13.16
CA ALA A 162 4.92 7.80 -14.43
C ALA A 162 5.88 8.96 -14.15
N PHE A 163 7.11 8.83 -14.64
CA PHE A 163 8.06 9.93 -14.67
C PHE A 163 7.53 11.01 -15.63
N VAL A 164 7.09 12.12 -15.07
CA VAL A 164 6.80 13.30 -15.87
C VAL A 164 8.13 14.01 -16.08
N GLY A 165 8.87 13.57 -17.09
CA GLY A 165 10.02 14.33 -17.59
C GLY A 165 9.50 15.67 -18.11
N GLY A 166 10.25 16.76 -17.91
CA GLY A 166 9.95 18.06 -18.53
C GLY A 166 10.06 18.06 -20.06
N ILE A 167 10.15 16.89 -20.68
CA ILE A 167 10.24 16.69 -22.13
C ILE A 167 8.83 16.29 -22.60
N TYR A 168 8.23 17.13 -23.44
CA TYR A 168 7.04 16.77 -24.18
C TYR A 168 7.40 15.67 -25.20
N LEU A 169 6.82 14.48 -25.03
CA LEU A 169 6.89 13.44 -26.03
C LEU A 169 5.57 13.48 -26.80
N PRO A 170 5.57 13.90 -28.07
CA PRO A 170 4.34 13.92 -28.86
C PRO A 170 3.79 12.49 -28.98
N THR A 171 2.46 12.37 -28.87
CA THR A 171 1.79 11.09 -29.14
C THR A 171 1.95 10.73 -30.61
N SER A 172 1.69 9.46 -30.98
CA SER A 172 1.80 8.99 -32.36
C SER A 172 0.90 9.74 -33.35
N GLN A 173 -0.05 10.54 -32.85
CA GLN A 173 -0.89 11.42 -33.67
C GLN A 173 -0.27 12.80 -33.93
N ASP A 174 0.73 13.21 -33.13
CA ASP A 174 1.49 14.44 -33.30
C ASP A 174 2.77 14.17 -34.12
N CYS A 175 2.70 13.26 -35.07
CA CYS A 175 3.84 12.94 -35.91
C CYS A 175 4.23 14.18 -36.75
N PHE A 176 5.52 14.49 -36.76
CA PHE A 176 6.19 15.59 -37.42
C PHE A 176 6.01 15.67 -38.96
N TRP A 177 5.07 14.95 -39.51
CA TRP A 177 4.86 14.87 -40.95
C TRP A 177 4.02 16.03 -41.53
N ASN A 178 3.57 16.99 -40.71
CA ASN A 178 2.85 18.17 -41.16
C ASN A 178 3.71 19.45 -41.18
N TYR A 179 5.04 19.33 -41.20
CA TYR A 179 5.84 20.44 -41.66
C TYR A 179 5.84 20.40 -43.20
N ASP A 180 4.93 21.14 -43.81
CA ASP A 180 5.07 21.60 -45.20
C ASP A 180 6.38 22.37 -45.29
N PHE A 181 7.42 21.71 -45.81
CA PHE A 181 8.58 22.43 -46.29
C PHE A 181 8.09 23.33 -47.41
N PRO A 182 8.28 24.68 -47.33
CA PRO A 182 7.99 25.53 -48.44
C PRO A 182 8.83 25.05 -49.62
N ASN A 183 8.15 24.64 -50.71
CA ASN A 183 8.82 24.35 -51.99
C ASN A 183 9.65 25.57 -52.38
N GLU A 184 10.98 25.46 -52.27
CA GLU A 184 11.91 26.34 -52.97
C GLU A 184 11.89 25.94 -54.44
N ASP A 185 10.86 26.43 -55.14
CA ASP A 185 10.87 26.49 -56.62
C ASP A 185 10.49 27.90 -57.05
N LYS A 186 11.50 28.74 -57.27
CA LYS A 186 11.75 29.57 -58.43
C LYS A 186 12.81 30.63 -58.14
#